data_c78de62c015014024e37c731c9571708
#
_entry.id   c78de62c015014024e37c731c9571708
#
_cell.length_a   1.000
_cell.length_b   1.000
_cell.length_c   1.000
_cell.angle_alpha   90.00
_cell.angle_beta   90.00
_cell.angle_gamma   90.00
#
_symmetry.space_group_name_H-M   'P 1'
#
loop_
_entity.id
_entity.type
_entity.pdbx_description
1 polymer ?
#
loop_
_entity_poly.entity_id
_entity_poly.type
_entity_poly.pdbx_seq_one_letter_code
_entity_poly.pdbx_strand_id
1 'polypeptide(L)'
;MKTKEIPIFLDYSQSAPERELCTDCGISRTTDPKRCGTACQFIHPQYESLEQKIHGKTRTDQGEDALFFGSFRQMYRAKLKNPLPGAQWSGITTSLGEKLLETNQVDAILTMAPDALDPWKPTPILITQSTDMVKARGMRMGYAPLLALLDVAKEKGYKRLGIIGIPCQVYALRALEKELSLEQLF
;
A
#
# COMPACT_ATOMS: atom_id res chain seq x y z
N MET A 1 -23.30 -11.81 2.81
CA MET A 1 -23.02 -10.44 3.29
C MET A 1 -22.74 -9.57 2.07
N LYS A 2 -23.54 -8.53 1.82
CA LYS A 2 -23.31 -7.59 0.72
C LYS A 2 -22.05 -6.81 1.04
N THR A 3 -21.02 -6.95 0.22
CA THR A 3 -19.86 -6.06 0.24
C THR A 3 -20.38 -4.63 0.05
N LYS A 4 -20.22 -3.78 1.05
CA LYS A 4 -20.50 -2.36 0.93
C LYS A 4 -19.55 -1.85 -0.15
N GLU A 5 -20.09 -1.49 -1.32
CA GLU A 5 -19.33 -0.83 -2.37
C GLU A 5 -18.73 0.44 -1.77
N ILE A 6 -17.41 0.56 -1.86
CA ILE A 6 -16.72 1.79 -1.47
C ILE A 6 -17.13 2.82 -2.52
N PRO A 7 -17.71 3.97 -2.14
CA PRO A 7 -18.05 4.99 -3.12
C PRO A 7 -16.77 5.48 -3.82
N ILE A 8 -16.56 5.04 -5.04
CA ILE A 8 -15.36 5.30 -5.85
C ILE A 8 -15.33 6.75 -6.37
N PHE A 9 -16.40 7.50 -6.21
CA PHE A 9 -16.54 8.84 -6.79
C PHE A 9 -16.79 9.90 -5.71
N LEU A 10 -15.73 10.36 -5.07
CA LEU A 10 -15.70 11.72 -4.59
C LEU A 10 -15.19 12.60 -5.74
N ASP A 11 -15.93 13.67 -6.03
CA ASP A 11 -15.63 14.60 -7.10
C ASP A 11 -14.17 15.08 -7.04
N TYR A 12 -13.38 14.73 -8.03
CA TYR A 12 -11.98 15.10 -8.17
C TYR A 12 -11.77 16.60 -8.39
N SER A 13 -12.84 17.35 -8.62
CA SER A 13 -12.77 18.71 -9.16
C SER A 13 -12.20 19.76 -8.21
N GLN A 14 -12.01 19.45 -6.91
CA GLN A 14 -11.69 20.48 -5.92
C GLN A 14 -10.38 20.28 -5.14
N SER A 15 -9.55 19.32 -5.47
CA SER A 15 -8.34 19.03 -4.67
C SER A 15 -7.06 19.51 -5.33
N ALA A 16 -6.29 20.23 -4.57
CA ALA A 16 -4.86 20.57 -4.63
C ALA A 16 -4.27 21.10 -5.96
N PRO A 17 -3.45 22.17 -5.89
CA PRO A 17 -2.74 22.75 -7.02
C PRO A 17 -1.79 21.80 -7.76
N GLU A 18 -1.37 20.71 -7.13
CA GLU A 18 -0.45 19.70 -7.68
C GLU A 18 -1.18 18.47 -8.26
N ARG A 19 -2.41 18.65 -8.72
CA ARG A 19 -3.26 17.55 -9.20
C ARG A 19 -2.65 16.73 -10.34
N GLU A 20 -1.85 17.34 -11.20
CA GLU A 20 -1.20 16.64 -12.32
C GLU A 20 -0.24 15.53 -11.88
N LEU A 21 0.34 15.66 -10.70
CA LEU A 21 1.24 14.67 -10.10
C LEU A 21 0.52 13.64 -9.23
N CYS A 22 -0.79 13.81 -9.02
CA CYS A 22 -1.56 12.95 -8.12
C CYS A 22 -1.80 11.57 -8.73
N THR A 23 -1.32 10.53 -8.04
CA THR A 23 -1.56 9.12 -8.39
C THR A 23 -2.75 8.51 -7.64
N ASP A 24 -3.56 9.35 -6.97
CA ASP A 24 -4.67 8.91 -6.13
C ASP A 24 -4.31 7.77 -5.18
N CYS A 25 -3.39 8.01 -4.26
CA CYS A 25 -3.00 7.02 -3.27
C CYS A 25 -4.14 6.64 -2.30
N GLY A 26 -5.18 7.47 -2.21
CA GLY A 26 -6.36 7.25 -1.37
C GLY A 26 -6.43 8.11 -0.10
N ILE A 27 -5.37 8.81 0.31
CA ILE A 27 -5.40 9.64 1.54
C ILE A 27 -6.44 10.77 1.45
N SER A 28 -6.59 11.41 0.29
CA SER A 28 -7.62 12.44 0.09
C SER A 28 -9.06 11.93 0.24
N ARG A 29 -9.24 10.62 0.26
CA ARG A 29 -10.54 9.93 0.37
C ARG A 29 -10.81 9.38 1.78
N THR A 30 -9.89 9.61 2.71
CA THR A 30 -10.07 9.24 4.11
C THR A 30 -10.88 10.30 4.86
N THR A 31 -11.26 10.02 6.08
CA THR A 31 -11.97 10.95 6.97
C THR A 31 -11.18 12.23 7.25
N ASP A 32 -9.88 12.24 7.02
CA ASP A 32 -9.03 13.44 7.14
C ASP A 32 -8.25 13.71 5.83
N PRO A 33 -8.91 14.30 4.82
CA PRO A 33 -8.28 14.59 3.53
C PRO A 33 -7.17 15.65 3.61
N LYS A 34 -7.11 16.45 4.70
CA LYS A 34 -6.06 17.49 4.89
C LYS A 34 -4.66 16.88 4.99
N ARG A 35 -4.55 15.63 5.40
CA ARG A 35 -3.29 14.90 5.46
C ARG A 35 -2.67 14.62 4.09
N CYS A 36 -3.45 14.71 3.02
CA CYS A 36 -2.98 14.41 1.67
C CYS A 36 -1.74 15.21 1.29
N GLY A 37 -1.74 16.53 1.52
CA GLY A 37 -0.60 17.40 1.18
C GLY A 37 0.68 17.05 1.95
N THR A 38 0.56 16.82 3.25
CA THR A 38 1.72 16.52 4.12
C THR A 38 2.31 15.12 3.90
N ALA A 39 1.48 14.17 3.45
CA ALA A 39 1.88 12.80 3.20
C ALA A 39 2.39 12.54 1.77
N CYS A 40 2.20 13.49 0.86
CA CYS A 40 2.49 13.27 -0.56
C CYS A 40 3.98 13.47 -0.86
N GLN A 41 4.63 12.44 -1.41
CA GLN A 41 6.03 12.52 -1.82
C GLN A 41 6.30 13.54 -2.95
N PHE A 42 5.27 13.89 -3.73
CA PHE A 42 5.40 14.84 -4.84
C PHE A 42 5.21 16.29 -4.39
N ILE A 43 4.36 16.50 -3.37
CA ILE A 43 4.08 17.83 -2.83
C ILE A 43 5.04 18.18 -1.68
N HIS A 44 5.30 17.22 -0.81
CA HIS A 44 6.11 17.41 0.39
C HIS A 44 7.14 16.27 0.55
N PRO A 45 8.20 16.25 -0.28
CA PRO A 45 9.23 15.23 -0.20
C PRO A 45 10.03 15.37 1.11
N GLN A 46 10.11 14.29 1.88
CA GLN A 46 10.80 14.21 3.17
C GLN A 46 11.58 12.89 3.32
N TYR A 47 12.23 12.46 2.24
CA TYR A 47 12.91 11.15 2.19
C TYR A 47 13.96 10.99 3.28
N GLU A 48 14.85 11.96 3.47
CA GLU A 48 15.92 11.89 4.46
C GLU A 48 15.39 11.75 5.88
N SER A 49 14.38 12.54 6.25
CA SER A 49 13.78 12.46 7.59
C SER A 49 13.07 11.13 7.83
N LEU A 50 12.41 10.57 6.81
CA LEU A 50 11.78 9.26 6.90
C LEU A 50 12.82 8.13 6.95
N GLU A 51 13.89 8.19 6.16
CA GLU A 51 14.99 7.25 6.21
C GLU A 51 15.68 7.26 7.57
N GLN A 52 15.99 8.45 8.08
CA GLN A 52 16.57 8.59 9.41
C GLN A 52 15.65 8.01 10.49
N LYS A 53 14.34 8.24 10.40
CA LYS A 53 13.36 7.70 11.35
C LYS A 53 13.27 6.17 11.30
N ILE A 54 13.24 5.60 10.10
CA ILE A 54 12.96 4.16 9.90
C ILE A 54 14.23 3.32 10.01
N HIS A 55 15.34 3.82 9.49
CA HIS A 55 16.59 3.06 9.36
C HIS A 55 17.70 3.55 10.30
N GLY A 56 17.51 4.67 10.98
CA GLY A 56 18.53 5.31 11.83
C GLY A 56 19.66 5.98 11.04
N LYS A 57 19.56 6.02 9.72
CA LYS A 57 20.55 6.60 8.79
C LYS A 57 19.90 6.92 7.45
N THR A 58 20.47 7.87 6.72
CA THR A 58 20.02 8.20 5.36
C THR A 58 20.72 7.35 4.31
N ARG A 59 20.23 7.32 3.08
CA ARG A 59 20.88 6.60 1.98
C ARG A 59 22.26 7.15 1.65
N THR A 60 22.48 8.45 1.84
CA THR A 60 23.75 9.12 1.60
C THR A 60 24.84 8.66 2.55
N ASP A 61 24.48 8.17 3.74
CA ASP A 61 25.43 7.70 4.77
C ASP A 61 25.89 6.25 4.55
N GLN A 62 25.32 5.55 3.55
CA GLN A 62 25.45 4.10 3.40
C GLN A 62 26.27 3.63 2.20
N GLY A 63 26.79 4.56 1.40
CA GLY A 63 27.57 4.25 0.19
C GLY A 63 26.75 4.20 -1.10
N GLU A 64 27.43 3.93 -2.22
CA GLU A 64 26.86 4.08 -3.57
C GLU A 64 25.61 3.24 -3.84
N ASP A 65 25.60 1.97 -3.42
CA ASP A 65 24.46 1.08 -3.65
C ASP A 65 23.17 1.62 -3.01
N ALA A 66 23.25 2.22 -1.83
CA ALA A 66 22.12 2.77 -1.14
C ALA A 66 21.54 4.02 -1.82
N LEU A 67 22.32 4.75 -2.60
CA LEU A 67 21.83 5.88 -3.40
C LEU A 67 20.82 5.42 -4.46
N PHE A 68 21.02 4.24 -5.03
CA PHE A 68 20.16 3.69 -6.07
C PHE A 68 19.00 2.86 -5.51
N PHE A 69 19.25 2.05 -4.50
CA PHE A 69 18.28 1.08 -3.99
C PHE A 69 17.55 1.54 -2.71
N GLY A 70 17.96 2.65 -2.12
CA GLY A 70 17.54 3.05 -0.78
C GLY A 70 18.24 2.22 0.29
N SER A 71 17.88 2.43 1.55
CA SER A 71 18.43 1.68 2.67
C SER A 71 17.99 0.22 2.62
N PHE A 72 18.94 -0.71 2.67
CA PHE A 72 18.67 -2.14 2.73
C PHE A 72 19.65 -2.84 3.67
N ARG A 73 19.23 -3.98 4.21
CA ARG A 73 20.11 -4.86 5.01
C ARG A 73 20.71 -5.95 4.15
N GLN A 74 19.89 -6.56 3.31
CA GLN A 74 20.28 -7.68 2.48
C GLN A 74 19.32 -7.82 1.30
N MET A 75 19.84 -8.19 0.14
CA MET A 75 19.06 -8.46 -1.05
C MET A 75 18.99 -9.95 -1.33
N TYR A 76 17.79 -10.42 -1.72
CA TYR A 76 17.55 -11.82 -2.05
C TYR A 76 16.90 -11.94 -3.42
N ARG A 77 17.25 -13.00 -4.14
CA ARG A 77 16.49 -13.45 -5.29
C ARG A 77 15.70 -14.69 -4.88
N ALA A 78 14.38 -14.62 -5.01
CA ALA A 78 13.49 -15.71 -4.63
C ALA A 78 12.41 -15.97 -5.69
N LYS A 79 11.98 -17.23 -5.78
CA LYS A 79 10.86 -17.67 -6.60
C LYS A 79 10.20 -18.87 -5.94
N LEU A 80 8.87 -18.93 -5.95
CA LEU A 80 8.15 -20.13 -5.53
C LEU A 80 8.44 -21.28 -6.50
N LYS A 81 8.55 -22.50 -5.96
CA LYS A 81 8.68 -23.71 -6.79
C LYS A 81 7.42 -23.91 -7.65
N ASN A 82 6.26 -23.72 -7.06
CA ASN A 82 4.96 -23.89 -7.71
C ASN A 82 4.11 -22.61 -7.46
N PRO A 83 4.32 -21.52 -8.23
CA PRO A 83 3.51 -20.33 -8.10
C PRO A 83 2.07 -20.61 -8.56
N LEU A 84 1.08 -19.95 -7.93
CA LEU A 84 -0.30 -20.04 -8.37
C LEU A 84 -0.44 -19.58 -9.84
N PRO A 85 -1.31 -20.23 -10.63
CA PRO A 85 -1.60 -19.77 -11.99
C PRO A 85 -2.02 -18.31 -12.01
N GLY A 86 -1.42 -17.50 -12.90
CA GLY A 86 -1.66 -16.07 -13.01
C GLY A 86 -0.94 -15.21 -11.95
N ALA A 87 -0.15 -15.80 -11.05
CA ALA A 87 0.75 -15.04 -10.19
C ALA A 87 1.82 -14.33 -11.03
N GLN A 88 2.15 -13.10 -10.65
CA GLN A 88 3.21 -12.36 -11.33
C GLN A 88 4.58 -12.98 -11.02
N TRP A 89 5.36 -13.27 -12.06
CA TRP A 89 6.75 -13.70 -12.02
C TRP A 89 7.08 -14.75 -10.97
N SER A 90 7.49 -14.31 -9.77
CA SER A 90 7.95 -15.20 -8.70
C SER A 90 6.84 -15.80 -7.84
N GLY A 91 5.66 -15.19 -7.83
CA GLY A 91 4.54 -15.55 -6.94
C GLY A 91 4.74 -15.19 -5.47
N ILE A 92 5.89 -14.59 -5.11
CA ILE A 92 6.27 -14.33 -3.71
C ILE A 92 5.28 -13.40 -3.00
N THR A 93 4.88 -12.30 -3.63
CA THR A 93 4.00 -11.31 -2.99
C THR A 93 2.66 -11.91 -2.54
N THR A 94 2.00 -12.66 -3.43
CA THR A 94 0.74 -13.34 -3.12
C THR A 94 0.94 -14.34 -1.98
N SER A 95 1.98 -15.16 -2.06
CA SER A 95 2.28 -16.17 -1.05
C SER A 95 2.65 -15.58 0.31
N LEU A 96 3.34 -14.44 0.35
CA LEU A 96 3.59 -13.73 1.62
C LEU A 96 2.28 -13.26 2.24
N GLY A 97 1.37 -12.69 1.44
CA GLY A 97 0.06 -12.28 1.93
C GLY A 97 -0.75 -13.47 2.48
N GLU A 98 -0.77 -14.60 1.76
CA GLU A 98 -1.40 -15.83 2.25
C GLU A 98 -0.84 -16.25 3.60
N LYS A 99 0.49 -16.31 3.73
CA LYS A 99 1.16 -16.73 4.97
C LYS A 99 0.92 -15.79 6.13
N LEU A 100 0.94 -14.47 5.91
CA LEU A 100 0.65 -13.49 6.95
C LEU A 100 -0.75 -13.66 7.54
N LEU A 101 -1.75 -13.96 6.70
CA LEU A 101 -3.13 -14.25 7.15
C LEU A 101 -3.22 -15.63 7.82
N GLU A 102 -2.66 -16.68 7.23
CA GLU A 102 -2.68 -18.04 7.78
C GLU A 102 -2.03 -18.13 9.16
N THR A 103 -0.95 -17.37 9.36
CA THR A 103 -0.22 -17.36 10.65
C THR A 103 -0.74 -16.31 11.63
N ASN A 104 -1.85 -15.65 11.30
CA ASN A 104 -2.46 -14.59 12.11
C ASN A 104 -1.48 -13.46 12.49
N GLN A 105 -0.51 -13.16 11.63
CA GLN A 105 0.39 -12.00 11.82
C GLN A 105 -0.31 -10.70 11.48
N VAL A 106 -1.27 -10.74 10.56
CA VAL A 106 -2.15 -9.62 10.22
C VAL A 106 -3.61 -10.04 10.28
N ASP A 107 -4.50 -9.09 10.57
CA ASP A 107 -5.95 -9.32 10.63
C ASP A 107 -6.58 -9.14 9.24
N ALA A 108 -5.98 -8.28 8.42
CA ALA A 108 -6.42 -8.01 7.05
C ALA A 108 -5.25 -7.53 6.17
N ILE A 109 -5.40 -7.72 4.87
CA ILE A 109 -4.48 -7.18 3.85
C ILE A 109 -5.23 -6.21 2.94
N LEU A 110 -4.70 -5.00 2.81
CA LEU A 110 -5.12 -4.01 1.84
C LEU A 110 -4.29 -4.19 0.58
N THR A 111 -4.96 -4.42 -0.53
CA THR A 111 -4.31 -4.67 -1.83
C THR A 111 -5.24 -4.30 -2.98
N MET A 112 -4.91 -4.69 -4.19
CA MET A 112 -5.69 -4.42 -5.39
C MET A 112 -6.09 -5.70 -6.12
N ALA A 113 -7.32 -5.72 -6.61
CA ALA A 113 -7.84 -6.74 -7.52
C ALA A 113 -8.16 -6.12 -8.89
N PRO A 114 -8.40 -6.93 -9.93
CA PRO A 114 -8.99 -6.44 -11.16
C PRO A 114 -10.41 -5.91 -10.93
N ASP A 115 -10.76 -4.84 -11.59
CA ASP A 115 -12.15 -4.40 -11.68
C ASP A 115 -13.00 -5.44 -12.44
N ALA A 116 -14.28 -5.53 -12.10
CA ALA A 116 -15.17 -6.52 -12.70
C ALA A 116 -15.46 -6.27 -14.18
N LEU A 117 -15.42 -5.01 -14.62
CA LEU A 117 -15.72 -4.59 -15.98
C LEU A 117 -14.46 -4.35 -16.82
N ASP A 118 -13.38 -3.92 -16.15
CA ASP A 118 -12.09 -3.65 -16.78
C ASP A 118 -10.95 -4.35 -15.99
N PRO A 119 -10.52 -5.53 -16.43
CA PRO A 119 -9.48 -6.30 -15.75
C PRO A 119 -8.12 -5.59 -15.61
N TRP A 120 -7.86 -4.54 -16.39
CA TRP A 120 -6.64 -3.75 -16.32
C TRP A 120 -6.71 -2.66 -15.26
N LYS A 121 -7.93 -2.24 -14.90
CA LYS A 121 -8.16 -1.23 -13.87
C LYS A 121 -7.98 -1.85 -12.48
N PRO A 122 -7.10 -1.29 -11.63
CA PRO A 122 -6.96 -1.72 -10.25
C PRO A 122 -8.13 -1.23 -9.39
N THR A 123 -8.67 -2.12 -8.57
CA THR A 123 -9.70 -1.81 -7.57
C THR A 123 -9.20 -2.19 -6.18
N PRO A 124 -9.21 -1.27 -5.20
CA PRO A 124 -8.79 -1.57 -3.85
C PRO A 124 -9.69 -2.61 -3.19
N ILE A 125 -9.08 -3.62 -2.57
CA ILE A 125 -9.79 -4.65 -1.80
C ILE A 125 -9.14 -4.88 -0.44
N LEU A 126 -9.97 -5.27 0.52
CA LEU A 126 -9.55 -5.70 1.85
C LEU A 126 -9.78 -7.20 1.97
N ILE A 127 -8.71 -7.93 2.23
CA ILE A 127 -8.69 -9.40 2.30
C ILE A 127 -8.43 -9.82 3.74
N THR A 128 -9.27 -10.74 4.26
CA THR A 128 -9.16 -11.29 5.62
C THR A 128 -8.96 -12.81 5.64
N GLN A 129 -9.15 -13.46 4.47
CA GLN A 129 -8.95 -14.91 4.32
C GLN A 129 -7.79 -15.17 3.39
N SER A 130 -6.87 -16.06 3.76
CA SER A 130 -5.70 -16.38 2.94
C SER A 130 -6.09 -16.88 1.54
N THR A 131 -7.16 -17.66 1.44
CA THR A 131 -7.70 -18.17 0.17
C THR A 131 -8.12 -17.06 -0.80
N ASP A 132 -8.49 -15.89 -0.29
CA ASP A 132 -8.92 -14.75 -1.09
C ASP A 132 -7.74 -13.98 -1.72
N MET A 133 -6.50 -14.26 -1.32
CA MET A 133 -5.30 -13.66 -1.93
C MET A 133 -5.18 -13.97 -3.42
N VAL A 134 -5.81 -15.02 -3.88
CA VAL A 134 -5.94 -15.34 -5.31
C VAL A 134 -6.56 -14.20 -6.12
N LYS A 135 -7.43 -13.38 -5.53
CA LYS A 135 -8.09 -12.22 -6.17
C LYS A 135 -7.10 -11.09 -6.48
N ALA A 136 -6.03 -10.98 -5.69
CA ALA A 136 -5.00 -9.94 -5.83
C ALA A 136 -3.82 -10.36 -6.72
N ARG A 137 -3.82 -11.56 -7.28
CA ARG A 137 -2.72 -12.06 -8.10
C ARG A 137 -2.56 -11.29 -9.42
N GLY A 138 -1.32 -11.23 -9.91
CA GLY A 138 -0.98 -10.55 -11.15
C GLY A 138 -0.69 -9.06 -10.97
N MET A 139 -0.26 -8.41 -12.05
CA MET A 139 0.03 -6.97 -12.07
C MET A 139 -1.16 -6.21 -12.67
N ARG A 140 -1.35 -4.98 -12.19
CA ARG A 140 -2.31 -4.02 -12.76
C ARG A 140 -1.57 -2.78 -13.17
N MET A 141 -1.87 -2.27 -14.38
CA MET A 141 -1.28 -1.07 -14.93
C MET A 141 -2.21 0.11 -14.66
N GLY A 142 -2.02 0.74 -13.50
CA GLY A 142 -2.84 1.89 -13.13
C GLY A 142 -2.71 2.22 -11.65
N TYR A 143 -3.35 3.32 -11.27
CA TYR A 143 -3.40 3.80 -9.89
C TYR A 143 -4.77 3.53 -9.29
N ALA A 144 -4.79 3.33 -7.97
CA ALA A 144 -6.04 3.12 -7.24
C ALA A 144 -5.92 3.66 -5.81
N PRO A 145 -7.01 4.14 -5.23
CA PRO A 145 -7.04 4.76 -3.90
C PRO A 145 -6.93 3.72 -2.77
N LEU A 146 -5.84 2.96 -2.73
CA LEU A 146 -5.64 1.88 -1.78
C LEU A 146 -5.82 2.33 -0.33
N LEU A 147 -5.27 3.50 0.02
CA LEU A 147 -5.27 3.99 1.40
C LEU A 147 -6.63 4.50 1.88
N ALA A 148 -7.61 4.66 0.99
CA ALA A 148 -9.00 4.88 1.39
C ALA A 148 -9.58 3.71 2.21
N LEU A 149 -9.02 2.51 2.06
CA LEU A 149 -9.41 1.33 2.85
C LEU A 149 -8.99 1.40 4.31
N LEU A 150 -8.13 2.33 4.72
CA LEU A 150 -7.71 2.48 6.11
C LEU A 150 -8.91 2.77 7.03
N ASP A 151 -9.82 3.65 6.62
CA ASP A 151 -11.02 3.95 7.39
C ASP A 151 -11.94 2.72 7.49
N VAL A 152 -12.11 2.00 6.38
CA VAL A 152 -12.89 0.75 6.35
C VAL A 152 -12.30 -0.30 7.29
N ALA A 153 -10.96 -0.45 7.28
CA ALA A 153 -10.28 -1.39 8.16
C ALA A 153 -10.45 -1.01 9.63
N LYS A 154 -10.34 0.28 9.95
CA LYS A 154 -10.55 0.83 11.29
C LYS A 154 -12.00 0.63 11.78
N GLU A 155 -12.99 0.94 10.96
CA GLU A 155 -14.40 0.73 11.27
C GLU A 155 -14.73 -0.73 11.56
N LYS A 156 -14.06 -1.65 10.86
CA LYS A 156 -14.20 -3.10 11.08
C LYS A 156 -13.41 -3.62 12.28
N GLY A 157 -12.62 -2.78 12.94
CA GLY A 157 -11.85 -3.13 14.14
C GLY A 157 -10.57 -3.92 13.85
N TYR A 158 -10.07 -3.97 12.60
CA TYR A 158 -8.80 -4.60 12.29
C TYR A 158 -7.65 -3.74 12.80
N LYS A 159 -6.72 -4.34 13.53
CA LYS A 159 -5.61 -3.65 14.19
C LYS A 159 -4.27 -3.88 13.50
N ARG A 160 -4.06 -5.08 12.96
CA ARG A 160 -2.81 -5.47 12.28
C ARG A 160 -3.08 -5.59 10.79
N LEU A 161 -2.56 -4.65 10.02
CA LEU A 161 -2.84 -4.56 8.60
C LEU A 161 -1.57 -4.86 7.78
N GLY A 162 -1.70 -5.76 6.83
CA GLY A 162 -0.74 -5.91 5.74
C GLY A 162 -1.12 -4.98 4.59
N ILE A 163 -0.13 -4.32 3.97
CA ILE A 163 -0.36 -3.42 2.86
C ILE A 163 0.53 -3.80 1.68
N ILE A 164 -0.11 -4.15 0.56
CA ILE A 164 0.56 -4.42 -0.71
C ILE A 164 0.20 -3.30 -1.66
N GLY A 165 1.09 -2.32 -1.75
CA GLY A 165 0.89 -1.09 -2.52
C GLY A 165 2.12 -0.68 -3.30
N ILE A 166 2.01 0.41 -4.04
CA ILE A 166 3.09 1.05 -4.79
C ILE A 166 3.89 2.02 -3.89
N PRO A 167 5.11 2.42 -4.27
CA PRO A 167 5.99 3.23 -3.42
C PRO A 167 5.35 4.48 -2.84
N CYS A 168 4.56 5.25 -3.62
CA CYS A 168 3.92 6.47 -3.11
C CYS A 168 2.88 6.19 -2.00
N GLN A 169 2.22 5.05 -2.04
CA GLN A 169 1.28 4.62 -1.00
C GLN A 169 2.03 4.23 0.28
N VAL A 170 3.11 3.48 0.15
CA VAL A 170 3.97 3.13 1.30
C VAL A 170 4.61 4.38 1.90
N TYR A 171 5.08 5.31 1.06
CA TYR A 171 5.61 6.59 1.51
C TYR A 171 4.59 7.37 2.34
N ALA A 172 3.37 7.53 1.81
CA ALA A 172 2.30 8.25 2.51
C ALA A 172 1.98 7.64 3.88
N LEU A 173 1.95 6.31 3.99
CA LEU A 173 1.78 5.62 5.26
C LEU A 173 2.91 5.95 6.24
N ARG A 174 4.17 5.89 5.81
CA ARG A 174 5.32 6.20 6.66
C ARG A 174 5.33 7.65 7.12
N ALA A 175 4.90 8.58 6.24
CA ALA A 175 4.77 9.99 6.59
C ALA A 175 3.69 10.23 7.66
N LEU A 176 2.58 9.48 7.62
CA LEU A 176 1.44 9.60 8.53
C LEU A 176 1.47 8.68 9.74
N GLU A 177 2.48 7.86 9.90
CA GLU A 177 2.56 6.78 10.89
C GLU A 177 2.19 7.24 12.32
N LYS A 178 2.75 8.37 12.77
CA LYS A 178 2.44 8.95 14.08
C LYS A 178 0.99 9.43 14.21
N GLU A 179 0.51 10.10 13.17
CA GLU A 179 -0.82 10.71 13.18
C GLU A 179 -1.94 9.67 13.12
N LEU A 180 -1.68 8.55 12.45
CA LEU A 180 -2.63 7.45 12.33
C LEU A 180 -2.55 6.47 13.50
N SER A 181 -1.65 6.69 14.45
CA SER A 181 -1.36 5.73 15.53
C SER A 181 -0.98 4.35 14.99
N LEU A 182 -0.27 4.32 13.84
CA LEU A 182 0.12 3.09 13.16
C LEU A 182 1.41 2.49 13.73
N GLU A 183 1.99 3.08 14.76
CA GLU A 183 3.26 2.64 15.38
C GLU A 183 3.22 1.19 15.89
N GLN A 184 2.03 0.64 16.02
CA GLN A 184 1.81 -0.76 16.42
C GLN A 184 1.59 -1.72 15.24
N LEU A 185 1.65 -1.25 13.99
CA LEU A 185 1.26 -2.04 12.80
C LEU A 185 2.45 -2.70 12.09
N PHE A 186 3.67 -2.57 12.63
CA PHE A 186 4.88 -3.13 12.03
C PHE A 186 5.80 -3.78 13.06
#